data_3ad410021fe2b04a67f1bec475b6f0c2
#
_entry.id   3ad410021fe2b04a67f1bec475b6f0c2
#
_cell.length_a   1.000
_cell.length_b   1.000
_cell.length_c   1.000
_cell.angle_alpha   90.00
_cell.angle_beta   90.00
_cell.angle_gamma   90.00
#
_symmetry.space_group_name_H-M   'P 1'
#
loop_
_entity.id
_entity.type
_entity.pdbx_description
1 polymer ?
#
loop_
_entity_poly.entity_id
_entity_poly.type
_entity_poly.pdbx_seq_one_letter_code
_entity_poly.pdbx_strand_id
1 'polypeptide(L)'
;VSEPLGYHMCGKFEALSPEWKHAELNLNDYELFIVTNGVLYIEYNNNSYRIEKGEMLLLPPVAAPDNVRKGYQSSSCTFYWLHFGLENHEYYSSILNDNKSYTPDMIKIPSFSFLRYPDKLIILMKQLQDLAREKAPLRTLSYMTTAIMCRLFDDINEKDAPETTKRTGKQLISDIKDYVNHNIHTNLSVMNIAGKFGYNDKYITHMFKNITGETLKQYIISRKIEEANRLLTDTNISITEIAYILGYSDNHNFMKLYKKKTGMSPSEYRNAFDKRVL
;
A
#
# COMPACT_ATOMS: atom_id res chain seq x y z
N VAL A 1 17.17 -13.28 -7.17
CA VAL A 1 16.30 -14.45 -7.33
C VAL A 1 16.31 -14.80 -8.82
N SER A 2 16.96 -15.92 -9.17
CA SER A 2 17.07 -16.39 -10.56
C SER A 2 15.73 -16.83 -11.16
N GLU A 3 14.79 -17.23 -10.29
CA GLU A 3 13.44 -17.63 -10.64
C GLU A 3 12.43 -16.97 -9.70
N PRO A 4 11.21 -16.65 -10.18
CA PRO A 4 10.19 -16.07 -9.33
C PRO A 4 9.70 -17.05 -8.28
N LEU A 5 9.21 -16.54 -7.15
CA LEU A 5 8.50 -17.35 -6.15
C LEU A 5 7.18 -17.88 -6.73
N GLY A 6 6.86 -19.14 -6.48
CA GLY A 6 5.60 -19.73 -6.93
C GLY A 6 4.42 -19.13 -6.17
N TYR A 7 3.54 -18.39 -6.86
CA TYR A 7 2.28 -17.90 -6.28
C TYR A 7 1.29 -19.03 -6.09
N HIS A 8 0.67 -19.14 -4.90
CA HIS A 8 -0.42 -20.06 -4.65
C HIS A 8 -1.76 -19.36 -4.45
N MET A 9 -1.86 -18.50 -3.44
CA MET A 9 -3.07 -17.73 -3.16
C MET A 9 -2.78 -16.51 -2.30
N CYS A 10 -3.66 -15.51 -2.33
CA CYS A 10 -3.59 -14.34 -1.46
C CYS A 10 -4.98 -13.82 -1.12
N GLY A 11 -5.08 -13.05 -0.06
CA GLY A 11 -6.33 -12.45 0.33
C GLY A 11 -6.19 -11.36 1.38
N LYS A 12 -7.33 -10.72 1.66
CA LYS A 12 -7.57 -9.88 2.82
C LYS A 12 -8.63 -10.58 3.67
N PHE A 13 -8.39 -10.65 4.96
CA PHE A 13 -9.36 -11.15 5.91
C PHE A 13 -9.72 -10.07 6.93
N GLU A 14 -11.00 -10.03 7.31
CA GLU A 14 -11.53 -9.05 8.26
C GLU A 14 -12.40 -9.78 9.29
N ALA A 15 -11.85 -9.98 10.48
CA ALA A 15 -12.53 -10.55 11.63
C ALA A 15 -13.18 -9.42 12.43
N LEU A 16 -14.47 -9.18 12.23
CA LEU A 16 -15.22 -8.12 12.92
C LEU A 16 -15.60 -8.51 14.35
N SER A 17 -15.79 -9.82 14.61
CA SER A 17 -16.14 -10.31 15.93
C SER A 17 -14.89 -10.45 16.82
N PRO A 18 -14.92 -9.94 18.08
CA PRO A 18 -13.85 -10.17 19.04
C PRO A 18 -13.72 -11.64 19.47
N GLU A 19 -14.72 -12.48 19.19
CA GLU A 19 -14.72 -13.92 19.50
C GLU A 19 -14.10 -14.75 18.38
N TRP A 20 -13.78 -14.13 17.23
CA TRP A 20 -13.18 -14.84 16.13
C TRP A 20 -11.80 -15.39 16.50
N LYS A 21 -11.55 -16.60 16.09
CA LYS A 21 -10.27 -17.30 16.26
C LYS A 21 -9.84 -17.90 14.93
N HIS A 22 -8.56 -17.78 14.61
CA HIS A 22 -8.05 -18.33 13.35
C HIS A 22 -8.25 -19.84 13.28
N ALA A 23 -8.75 -20.33 12.13
CA ALA A 23 -8.97 -21.75 11.93
C ALA A 23 -7.66 -22.55 11.98
N GLU A 24 -7.77 -23.82 12.38
CA GLU A 24 -6.67 -24.77 12.34
C GLU A 24 -6.50 -25.30 10.92
N LEU A 25 -5.29 -25.21 10.37
CA LEU A 25 -4.95 -25.65 9.03
C LEU A 25 -3.50 -26.18 9.00
N ASN A 26 -3.25 -27.18 8.15
CA ASN A 26 -1.90 -27.64 7.85
C ASN A 26 -1.24 -26.67 6.86
N LEU A 27 -0.07 -26.16 7.19
CA LEU A 27 0.71 -25.28 6.34
C LEU A 27 1.76 -26.07 5.58
N ASN A 28 1.63 -26.14 4.24
CA ASN A 28 2.53 -26.89 3.36
C ASN A 28 3.39 -26.01 2.46
N ASP A 29 3.24 -24.69 2.59
CA ASP A 29 3.95 -23.66 1.84
C ASP A 29 4.33 -22.49 2.76
N TYR A 30 4.94 -21.44 2.22
CA TYR A 30 5.19 -20.22 2.98
C TYR A 30 3.90 -19.41 3.10
N GLU A 31 3.65 -18.88 4.29
CA GLU A 31 2.54 -17.96 4.54
C GLU A 31 3.02 -16.66 5.18
N LEU A 32 2.72 -15.55 4.52
CA LEU A 32 2.97 -14.20 5.01
C LEU A 32 1.67 -13.59 5.52
N PHE A 33 1.69 -13.04 6.74
CA PHE A 33 0.65 -12.18 7.30
C PHE A 33 1.15 -10.74 7.43
N ILE A 34 0.30 -9.77 7.13
CA ILE A 34 0.52 -8.34 7.41
C ILE A 34 -0.74 -7.82 8.10
N VAL A 35 -0.64 -7.47 9.39
CA VAL A 35 -1.78 -7.00 10.17
C VAL A 35 -1.96 -5.49 9.96
N THR A 36 -3.19 -5.10 9.59
CA THR A 36 -3.55 -3.71 9.29
C THR A 36 -4.43 -3.07 10.36
N ASN A 37 -5.12 -3.90 11.17
CA ASN A 37 -5.92 -3.44 12.28
C ASN A 37 -6.09 -4.55 13.32
N GLY A 38 -6.18 -4.19 14.60
CA GLY A 38 -6.35 -5.14 15.70
C GLY A 38 -5.10 -5.98 15.96
N VAL A 39 -5.31 -7.18 16.49
CA VAL A 39 -4.25 -8.13 16.89
C VAL A 39 -4.60 -9.51 16.35
N LEU A 40 -3.66 -10.18 15.68
CA LEU A 40 -3.78 -11.56 15.22
C LEU A 40 -2.95 -12.48 16.14
N TYR A 41 -3.54 -13.58 16.61
CA TYR A 41 -2.90 -14.57 17.47
C TYR A 41 -2.73 -15.89 16.72
N ILE A 42 -1.49 -16.29 16.45
CA ILE A 42 -1.14 -17.52 15.71
C ILE A 42 -0.22 -18.40 16.54
N GLU A 43 -0.53 -19.68 16.64
CA GLU A 43 0.37 -20.72 17.11
C GLU A 43 0.82 -21.58 15.93
N TYR A 44 2.12 -21.79 15.82
CA TYR A 44 2.73 -22.58 14.75
C TYR A 44 4.10 -23.11 15.19
N ASN A 45 4.37 -24.40 14.93
CA ASN A 45 5.63 -25.07 15.24
C ASN A 45 6.10 -24.77 16.70
N ASN A 46 5.21 -25.02 17.66
CA ASN A 46 5.41 -24.80 19.11
C ASN A 46 5.74 -23.33 19.50
N ASN A 47 5.55 -22.37 18.63
CA ASN A 47 5.71 -20.96 18.92
C ASN A 47 4.36 -20.24 18.87
N SER A 48 4.15 -19.31 19.81
CA SER A 48 2.95 -18.45 19.84
C SER A 48 3.35 -17.04 19.42
N TYR A 49 2.64 -16.51 18.43
CA TYR A 49 2.88 -15.18 17.86
C TYR A 49 1.68 -14.28 18.13
N ARG A 50 1.95 -13.09 18.66
CA ARG A 50 1.00 -12.00 18.79
C ARG A 50 1.42 -10.91 17.83
N ILE A 51 0.64 -10.69 16.79
CA ILE A 51 0.96 -9.79 15.68
C ILE A 51 0.02 -8.60 15.72
N GLU A 52 0.56 -7.40 15.89
CA GLU A 52 -0.19 -6.15 15.96
C GLU A 52 -0.23 -5.41 14.63
N LYS A 53 -1.01 -4.33 14.59
CA LYS A 53 -1.06 -3.44 13.44
C LYS A 53 0.34 -2.92 13.06
N GLY A 54 0.71 -3.09 11.78
CA GLY A 54 2.01 -2.69 11.24
C GLY A 54 3.10 -3.74 11.39
N GLU A 55 2.76 -4.92 11.91
CA GLU A 55 3.68 -6.05 12.01
C GLU A 55 3.38 -7.11 10.97
N MET A 56 4.39 -7.92 10.67
CA MET A 56 4.28 -9.07 9.79
C MET A 56 4.73 -10.35 10.49
N LEU A 57 4.16 -11.47 10.04
CA LEU A 57 4.58 -12.82 10.38
C LEU A 57 4.79 -13.62 9.09
N LEU A 58 5.96 -14.22 8.92
CA LEU A 58 6.29 -15.15 7.84
C LEU A 58 6.51 -16.55 8.42
N LEU A 59 5.67 -17.48 8.03
CA LEU A 59 5.74 -18.88 8.43
C LEU A 59 6.32 -19.72 7.29
N PRO A 60 7.44 -20.43 7.49
CA PRO A 60 7.94 -21.40 6.54
C PRO A 60 7.18 -22.72 6.68
N PRO A 61 7.10 -23.57 5.63
CA PRO A 61 6.61 -24.92 5.76
C PRO A 61 7.55 -25.75 6.67
N VAL A 62 6.96 -26.59 7.51
CA VAL A 62 7.68 -27.57 8.33
C VAL A 62 7.07 -28.94 8.13
N ALA A 63 7.81 -29.99 8.49
CA ALA A 63 7.29 -31.37 8.38
C ALA A 63 6.17 -31.63 9.38
N ALA A 64 5.22 -32.49 9.00
CA ALA A 64 4.19 -32.99 9.92
C ALA A 64 4.85 -33.74 11.09
N PRO A 65 4.28 -33.70 12.33
CA PRO A 65 3.02 -33.05 12.70
C PRO A 65 3.10 -31.56 13.05
N ASP A 66 4.29 -30.95 12.99
CA ASP A 66 4.52 -29.59 13.48
C ASP A 66 4.02 -28.50 12.50
N ASN A 67 3.50 -28.91 11.33
CA ASN A 67 2.98 -28.00 10.30
C ASN A 67 1.56 -27.45 10.57
N VAL A 68 1.00 -27.70 11.76
CA VAL A 68 -0.33 -27.22 12.12
C VAL A 68 -0.26 -25.77 12.57
N ARG A 69 -0.95 -24.91 11.83
CA ARG A 69 -1.13 -23.49 12.17
C ARG A 69 -2.56 -23.27 12.68
N LYS A 70 -2.70 -22.62 13.83
CA LYS A 70 -3.99 -22.30 14.46
C LYS A 70 -3.95 -20.97 15.21
N GLY A 71 -5.12 -20.36 15.41
CA GLY A 71 -5.25 -19.28 16.39
C GLY A 71 -5.24 -19.84 17.79
N TYR A 72 -4.57 -19.22 18.74
CA TYR A 72 -4.61 -19.64 20.14
C TYR A 72 -5.50 -18.75 21.02
N GLN A 73 -5.77 -17.51 20.59
CA GLN A 73 -6.62 -16.56 21.27
C GLN A 73 -7.58 -15.89 20.30
N SER A 74 -8.78 -15.49 20.76
CA SER A 74 -9.78 -14.78 19.98
C SER A 74 -9.48 -13.29 19.92
N SER A 75 -9.81 -12.65 18.78
CA SER A 75 -9.64 -11.21 18.59
C SER A 75 -10.37 -10.71 17.34
N SER A 76 -10.70 -9.41 17.31
CA SER A 76 -11.01 -8.73 16.07
C SER A 76 -9.74 -8.22 15.41
N CYS A 77 -9.56 -8.49 14.13
CA CYS A 77 -8.40 -8.03 13.38
C CYS A 77 -8.66 -7.96 11.88
N THR A 78 -7.82 -7.21 11.19
CA THR A 78 -7.78 -7.17 9.72
C THR A 78 -6.36 -7.41 9.28
N PHE A 79 -6.17 -8.32 8.34
CA PHE A 79 -4.85 -8.65 7.82
C PHE A 79 -4.91 -9.04 6.34
N TYR A 80 -3.77 -8.88 5.67
CA TYR A 80 -3.49 -9.48 4.37
C TYR A 80 -2.69 -10.75 4.58
N TRP A 81 -2.92 -11.73 3.71
CA TRP A 81 -2.19 -12.99 3.71
C TRP A 81 -1.78 -13.40 2.29
N LEU A 82 -0.65 -14.10 2.18
CA LEU A 82 -0.08 -14.56 0.92
C LEU A 82 0.58 -15.92 1.12
N HIS A 83 0.14 -16.90 0.36
CA HIS A 83 0.75 -18.22 0.26
C HIS A 83 1.62 -18.32 -0.99
N PHE A 84 2.83 -18.84 -0.85
CA PHE A 84 3.77 -19.00 -1.95
C PHE A 84 4.76 -20.14 -1.71
N GLY A 85 5.36 -20.65 -2.80
CA GLY A 85 6.38 -21.70 -2.77
C GLY A 85 7.74 -21.24 -3.28
N LEU A 86 8.76 -22.03 -2.96
CA LEU A 86 10.08 -21.97 -3.59
C LEU A 86 10.16 -23.13 -4.58
N GLU A 87 10.29 -22.87 -5.87
CA GLU A 87 10.34 -23.93 -6.89
C GLU A 87 11.55 -24.87 -6.72
N ASN A 88 12.64 -24.40 -6.10
CA ASN A 88 13.87 -25.15 -5.82
C ASN A 88 14.17 -25.27 -4.32
N HIS A 89 13.20 -25.72 -3.54
CA HIS A 89 13.33 -25.84 -2.08
C HIS A 89 14.55 -26.67 -1.63
N GLU A 90 14.92 -27.73 -2.33
CA GLU A 90 16.07 -28.59 -2.02
C GLU A 90 17.40 -27.83 -2.19
N TYR A 91 17.54 -27.01 -3.22
CA TYR A 91 18.72 -26.19 -3.45
C TYR A 91 18.92 -25.17 -2.33
N TYR A 92 17.85 -24.48 -1.91
CA TYR A 92 17.94 -23.49 -0.82
C TYR A 92 18.15 -24.12 0.54
N SER A 93 17.59 -25.30 0.79
CA SER A 93 17.84 -26.08 2.03
C SER A 93 19.30 -26.54 2.14
N SER A 94 19.95 -26.92 1.04
CA SER A 94 21.35 -27.30 1.02
C SER A 94 22.28 -26.12 1.32
N ILE A 95 21.96 -24.93 0.80
CA ILE A 95 22.72 -23.70 1.07
C ILE A 95 22.62 -23.25 2.52
N LEU A 96 21.43 -23.39 3.14
CA LEU A 96 21.22 -23.02 4.55
C LEU A 96 21.95 -23.94 5.52
N ASN A 97 22.18 -25.20 5.15
CA ASN A 97 22.93 -26.16 5.95
C ASN A 97 24.44 -26.04 5.79
N ASP A 98 24.93 -25.50 4.67
CA ASP A 98 26.34 -25.17 4.47
C ASP A 98 26.59 -23.74 5.00
N ASN A 99 27.23 -23.61 6.15
CA ASN A 99 27.64 -22.32 6.75
C ASN A 99 28.65 -21.53 5.87
N LYS A 100 28.75 -21.83 4.58
CA LYS A 100 29.68 -21.23 3.62
C LYS A 100 28.98 -20.35 2.61
N SER A 101 29.31 -19.08 2.71
CA SER A 101 29.09 -17.97 1.76
C SER A 101 27.66 -17.64 1.40
N TYR A 102 27.08 -16.68 2.15
CA TYR A 102 26.00 -15.85 1.64
C TYR A 102 26.47 -15.13 0.37
N THR A 103 25.82 -15.37 -0.75
CA THR A 103 25.99 -14.51 -1.92
C THR A 103 25.28 -13.18 -1.66
N PRO A 104 25.76 -12.05 -2.21
CA PRO A 104 25.11 -10.74 -2.04
C PRO A 104 23.64 -10.70 -2.45
N ASP A 105 23.18 -11.69 -3.20
CA ASP A 105 21.84 -11.79 -3.78
C ASP A 105 20.84 -12.58 -2.91
N MET A 106 21.24 -13.09 -1.74
CA MET A 106 20.34 -13.83 -0.85
C MET A 106 19.50 -12.89 0.01
N ILE A 107 18.19 -13.05 -0.08
CA ILE A 107 17.19 -12.33 0.73
C ILE A 107 16.92 -13.14 2.01
N LYS A 108 17.25 -12.59 3.17
CA LYS A 108 16.94 -13.18 4.47
C LYS A 108 15.85 -12.36 5.16
N ILE A 109 14.66 -12.93 5.30
CA ILE A 109 13.52 -12.32 5.96
C ILE A 109 13.29 -13.03 7.30
N PRO A 110 13.22 -12.32 8.44
CA PRO A 110 12.90 -12.93 9.72
C PRO A 110 11.45 -13.42 9.77
N SER A 111 11.15 -14.40 10.60
CA SER A 111 9.78 -14.89 10.77
C SER A 111 8.84 -13.82 11.31
N PHE A 112 9.33 -12.87 12.11
CA PHE A 112 8.53 -11.79 12.67
C PHE A 112 9.29 -10.47 12.58
N SER A 113 8.60 -9.39 12.20
CA SER A 113 9.17 -8.05 12.17
C SER A 113 8.09 -6.97 12.21
N PHE A 114 8.47 -5.79 12.68
CA PHE A 114 7.73 -4.56 12.48
C PHE A 114 8.02 -3.99 11.09
N LEU A 115 7.00 -3.52 10.41
CA LEU A 115 7.10 -2.90 9.08
C LEU A 115 7.20 -1.38 9.22
N ARG A 116 8.22 -0.81 8.61
CA ARG A 116 8.45 0.64 8.62
C ARG A 116 7.45 1.38 7.73
N TYR A 117 7.13 0.81 6.58
CA TYR A 117 6.21 1.37 5.57
C TYR A 117 5.14 0.36 5.15
N PRO A 118 4.27 -0.11 6.07
CA PRO A 118 3.27 -1.15 5.77
C PRO A 118 2.33 -0.75 4.62
N ASP A 119 2.01 0.53 4.46
CA ASP A 119 1.11 1.02 3.40
C ASP A 119 1.64 0.67 1.99
N LYS A 120 2.95 0.71 1.77
CA LYS A 120 3.56 0.35 0.48
C LYS A 120 3.39 -1.13 0.14
N LEU A 121 3.57 -1.99 1.13
CA LEU A 121 3.34 -3.44 0.98
C LEU A 121 1.86 -3.75 0.78
N ILE A 122 0.97 -3.07 1.51
CA ILE A 122 -0.48 -3.24 1.37
C ILE A 122 -0.96 -2.87 -0.05
N ILE A 123 -0.38 -1.83 -0.67
CA ILE A 123 -0.68 -1.49 -2.07
C ILE A 123 -0.32 -2.63 -3.01
N LEU A 124 0.88 -3.21 -2.87
CA LEU A 124 1.30 -4.35 -3.70
C LEU A 124 0.44 -5.59 -3.45
N MET A 125 0.06 -5.86 -2.18
CA MET A 125 -0.87 -6.95 -1.84
C MET A 125 -2.25 -6.76 -2.48
N LYS A 126 -2.77 -5.53 -2.53
CA LYS A 126 -4.03 -5.22 -3.23
C LYS A 126 -3.91 -5.45 -4.73
N GLN A 127 -2.84 -4.97 -5.35
CA GLN A 127 -2.58 -5.18 -6.77
C GLN A 127 -2.47 -6.67 -7.11
N LEU A 128 -1.80 -7.47 -6.27
CA LEU A 128 -1.73 -8.93 -6.44
C LEU A 128 -3.12 -9.57 -6.38
N GLN A 129 -3.97 -9.14 -5.41
CA GLN A 129 -5.35 -9.63 -5.31
C GLN A 129 -6.19 -9.27 -6.54
N ASP A 130 -6.05 -8.05 -7.07
CA ASP A 130 -6.79 -7.63 -8.26
C ASP A 130 -6.36 -8.44 -9.48
N LEU A 131 -5.05 -8.63 -9.69
CA LEU A 131 -4.53 -9.52 -10.74
C LEU A 131 -5.03 -10.96 -10.60
N ALA A 132 -5.11 -11.49 -9.36
CA ALA A 132 -5.63 -12.84 -9.12
C ALA A 132 -7.13 -12.94 -9.43
N ARG A 133 -7.93 -11.93 -9.10
CA ARG A 133 -9.37 -11.87 -9.46
C ARG A 133 -9.59 -11.77 -10.96
N GLU A 134 -8.74 -11.05 -11.67
CA GLU A 134 -8.73 -10.92 -13.13
C GLU A 134 -8.21 -12.19 -13.84
N LYS A 135 -7.81 -13.22 -13.07
CA LYS A 135 -7.24 -14.47 -13.57
C LYS A 135 -5.97 -14.23 -14.42
N ALA A 136 -5.15 -13.29 -14.00
CA ALA A 136 -3.86 -13.05 -14.65
C ALA A 136 -3.03 -14.34 -14.72
N PRO A 137 -2.14 -14.49 -15.74
CA PRO A 137 -1.27 -15.66 -15.87
C PRO A 137 -0.46 -15.92 -14.59
N LEU A 138 -0.28 -17.18 -14.21
CA LEU A 138 0.47 -17.60 -13.01
C LEU A 138 1.85 -16.93 -12.94
N ARG A 139 2.53 -16.82 -14.09
CA ARG A 139 3.81 -16.13 -14.19
C ARG A 139 3.76 -14.68 -13.69
N THR A 140 2.72 -13.93 -14.05
CA THR A 140 2.53 -12.54 -13.59
C THR A 140 2.33 -12.48 -12.07
N LEU A 141 1.52 -13.39 -11.52
CA LEU A 141 1.27 -13.49 -10.09
C LEU A 141 2.55 -13.85 -9.32
N SER A 142 3.37 -14.77 -9.87
CA SER A 142 4.64 -15.19 -9.28
C SER A 142 5.67 -14.06 -9.25
N TYR A 143 5.81 -13.28 -10.33
CA TYR A 143 6.69 -12.11 -10.32
C TYR A 143 6.20 -11.01 -9.36
N MET A 144 4.90 -10.78 -9.25
CA MET A 144 4.35 -9.84 -8.28
C MET A 144 4.59 -10.31 -6.84
N THR A 145 4.43 -11.60 -6.56
CA THR A 145 4.78 -12.23 -5.27
C THR A 145 6.25 -12.00 -4.93
N THR A 146 7.14 -12.22 -5.90
CA THR A 146 8.58 -11.97 -5.75
C THR A 146 8.87 -10.51 -5.44
N ALA A 147 8.23 -9.57 -6.16
CA ALA A 147 8.38 -8.13 -5.92
C ALA A 147 7.91 -7.73 -4.51
N ILE A 148 6.82 -8.33 -4.00
CA ILE A 148 6.34 -8.13 -2.63
C ILE A 148 7.41 -8.57 -1.62
N MET A 149 8.01 -9.74 -1.81
CA MET A 149 9.03 -10.26 -0.90
C MET A 149 10.34 -9.46 -0.95
N CYS A 150 10.76 -8.98 -2.14
CA CYS A 150 11.88 -8.04 -2.26
C CYS A 150 11.59 -6.73 -1.52
N ARG A 151 10.38 -6.16 -1.70
CA ARG A 151 9.97 -4.94 -1.00
C ARG A 151 9.91 -5.14 0.51
N LEU A 152 9.43 -6.30 0.97
CA LEU A 152 9.43 -6.66 2.39
C LEU A 152 10.86 -6.72 2.95
N PHE A 153 11.77 -7.34 2.21
CA PHE A 153 13.18 -7.39 2.59
C PHE A 153 13.79 -5.98 2.70
N ASP A 154 13.54 -5.11 1.72
CA ASP A 154 14.02 -3.72 1.74
C ASP A 154 13.47 -2.98 2.96
N ASP A 155 12.17 -3.13 3.26
CA ASP A 155 11.51 -2.46 4.39
C ASP A 155 12.11 -2.86 5.74
N ILE A 156 12.45 -4.16 5.90
CA ILE A 156 13.03 -4.71 7.13
C ILE A 156 14.52 -4.40 7.25
N ASN A 157 15.28 -4.46 6.15
CA ASN A 157 16.74 -4.33 6.14
C ASN A 157 17.22 -2.92 5.79
N GLU A 158 16.35 -1.97 5.57
CA GLU A 158 16.74 -0.57 5.44
C GLU A 158 17.43 -0.14 6.75
N LYS A 159 18.72 -0.58 6.87
CA LYS A 159 19.57 -0.32 8.03
C LYS A 159 19.74 1.19 8.12
N ASP A 160 19.32 1.72 9.23
CA ASP A 160 19.82 2.97 9.79
C ASP A 160 19.91 4.17 8.84
N ALA A 161 18.78 4.59 8.35
CA ALA A 161 18.56 6.00 8.57
C ALA A 161 18.29 6.11 10.09
N PRO A 162 19.11 6.84 10.86
CA PRO A 162 18.93 6.96 12.30
C PRO A 162 17.48 7.33 12.59
N GLU A 163 16.90 6.94 13.76
CA GLU A 163 15.55 7.31 14.23
C GLU A 163 15.27 8.82 14.17
N THR A 164 16.22 9.56 13.70
CA THR A 164 16.19 11.00 13.38
C THR A 164 16.47 11.32 11.91
N THR A 165 16.50 10.39 10.97
CA THR A 165 16.33 10.79 9.58
C THR A 165 14.87 11.20 9.39
N LYS A 166 14.58 12.44 9.78
CA LYS A 166 13.64 13.30 9.06
C LYS A 166 13.70 12.83 7.62
N ARG A 167 12.59 12.22 7.11
CA ARG A 167 12.40 11.92 5.67
C ARG A 167 13.13 13.01 4.93
N THR A 168 14.07 12.69 4.02
CA THR A 168 14.70 13.79 3.28
C THR A 168 13.55 14.62 2.77
N GLY A 169 13.65 15.95 2.86
CA GLY A 169 12.51 16.80 2.48
C GLY A 169 11.93 16.39 1.12
N LYS A 170 12.80 15.91 0.19
CA LYS A 170 12.39 15.38 -1.12
C LYS A 170 11.53 14.13 -1.04
N GLN A 171 11.85 13.16 -0.16
CA GLN A 171 11.06 11.94 0.00
C GLN A 171 9.69 12.24 0.61
N LEU A 172 9.65 13.07 1.64
CA LEU A 172 8.38 13.49 2.25
C LEU A 172 7.48 14.22 1.23
N ILE A 173 8.06 15.05 0.35
CA ILE A 173 7.31 15.72 -0.71
C ILE A 173 6.76 14.72 -1.72
N SER A 174 7.53 13.70 -2.11
CA SER A 174 7.04 12.61 -2.98
C SER A 174 5.85 11.91 -2.34
N ASP A 175 5.97 11.49 -1.09
CA ASP A 175 4.92 10.79 -0.35
C ASP A 175 3.64 11.65 -0.21
N ILE A 176 3.80 12.97 0.01
CA ILE A 176 2.68 13.93 0.06
C ILE A 176 1.99 14.04 -1.31
N LYS A 177 2.76 14.12 -2.41
CA LYS A 177 2.21 14.17 -3.77
C LYS A 177 1.42 12.90 -4.09
N ASP A 178 1.95 11.74 -3.76
CA ASP A 178 1.28 10.45 -3.95
C ASP A 178 -0.01 10.38 -3.12
N TYR A 179 0.03 10.82 -1.87
CA TYR A 179 -1.15 10.88 -1.02
C TYR A 179 -2.23 11.82 -1.60
N VAL A 180 -1.85 13.01 -2.09
CA VAL A 180 -2.78 13.94 -2.75
C VAL A 180 -3.42 13.31 -3.97
N ASN A 181 -2.64 12.67 -4.84
CA ASN A 181 -3.14 12.02 -6.06
C ASN A 181 -4.13 10.88 -5.75
N HIS A 182 -3.83 10.03 -4.77
CA HIS A 182 -4.72 8.93 -4.38
C HIS A 182 -6.01 9.40 -3.68
N ASN A 183 -6.00 10.58 -3.06
CA ASN A 183 -7.13 11.11 -2.30
C ASN A 183 -7.77 12.34 -2.97
N ILE A 184 -7.56 12.53 -4.26
CA ILE A 184 -7.99 13.73 -5.00
C ILE A 184 -9.50 13.96 -4.95
N HIS A 185 -10.27 12.88 -4.79
CA HIS A 185 -11.72 12.86 -4.71
C HIS A 185 -12.27 13.14 -3.29
N THR A 186 -11.41 13.50 -2.34
CA THR A 186 -11.82 13.82 -0.97
C THR A 186 -11.65 15.31 -0.65
N ASN A 187 -12.18 15.74 0.49
CA ASN A 187 -11.95 17.09 1.00
C ASN A 187 -10.52 17.19 1.61
N LEU A 188 -9.53 17.40 0.75
CA LEU A 188 -8.14 17.55 1.16
C LEU A 188 -7.87 18.94 1.75
N SER A 189 -7.28 18.97 2.95
CA SER A 189 -6.75 20.19 3.56
C SER A 189 -5.27 20.01 3.95
N VAL A 190 -4.54 21.12 3.98
CA VAL A 190 -3.11 21.12 4.42
C VAL A 190 -2.99 20.55 5.83
N MET A 191 -3.93 20.90 6.72
CA MET A 191 -3.95 20.44 8.11
C MET A 191 -4.13 18.91 8.20
N ASN A 192 -5.07 18.34 7.42
CA ASN A 192 -5.32 16.90 7.41
C ASN A 192 -4.11 16.13 6.86
N ILE A 193 -3.46 16.66 5.81
CA ILE A 193 -2.24 16.08 5.26
C ILE A 193 -1.10 16.16 6.27
N ALA A 194 -0.90 17.31 6.92
CA ALA A 194 0.11 17.46 7.95
C ALA A 194 -0.07 16.47 9.10
N GLY A 195 -1.30 16.34 9.60
CA GLY A 195 -1.65 15.34 10.63
C GLY A 195 -1.40 13.90 10.20
N LYS A 196 -1.73 13.54 8.93
CA LYS A 196 -1.48 12.20 8.38
C LYS A 196 0.01 11.84 8.36
N PHE A 197 0.88 12.82 8.11
CA PHE A 197 2.33 12.62 8.05
C PHE A 197 3.05 12.90 9.38
N GLY A 198 2.31 13.25 10.45
CA GLY A 198 2.88 13.51 11.77
C GLY A 198 3.68 14.82 11.87
N TYR A 199 3.36 15.81 11.04
CA TYR A 199 4.03 17.10 11.03
C TYR A 199 3.07 18.26 11.32
N ASN A 200 3.65 19.41 11.71
CA ASN A 200 2.92 20.67 11.81
C ASN A 200 2.62 21.22 10.40
N ASP A 201 1.44 21.81 10.22
CA ASP A 201 0.95 22.38 8.95
C ASP A 201 1.85 23.51 8.41
N LYS A 202 2.38 24.37 9.28
CA LYS A 202 3.32 25.43 8.91
C LYS A 202 4.64 24.84 8.39
N TYR A 203 5.14 23.81 9.05
CA TYR A 203 6.37 23.13 8.64
C TYR A 203 6.21 22.49 7.24
N ILE A 204 5.15 21.69 7.03
CA ILE A 204 4.89 21.08 5.73
C ILE A 204 4.71 22.12 4.64
N THR A 205 3.95 23.20 4.89
CA THR A 205 3.72 24.27 3.91
C THR A 205 5.02 24.93 3.49
N HIS A 206 5.88 25.26 4.45
CA HIS A 206 7.17 25.89 4.18
C HIS A 206 8.11 24.96 3.42
N MET A 207 8.23 23.72 3.88
CA MET A 207 9.10 22.72 3.27
C MET A 207 8.63 22.36 1.85
N PHE A 208 7.32 22.16 1.64
CA PHE A 208 6.76 21.87 0.32
C PHE A 208 7.10 23.01 -0.66
N LYS A 209 6.88 24.26 -0.26
CA LYS A 209 7.21 25.44 -1.08
C LYS A 209 8.70 25.55 -1.40
N ASN A 210 9.57 25.30 -0.43
CA ASN A 210 11.02 25.39 -0.64
C ASN A 210 11.55 24.36 -1.64
N ILE A 211 10.94 23.15 -1.68
CA ILE A 211 11.40 22.08 -2.53
C ILE A 211 10.72 22.10 -3.91
N THR A 212 9.45 22.50 -3.98
CA THR A 212 8.66 22.42 -5.23
C THR A 212 8.46 23.78 -5.91
N GLY A 213 8.72 24.88 -5.21
CA GLY A 213 8.47 26.24 -5.68
C GLY A 213 7.02 26.71 -5.50
N GLU A 214 6.07 25.83 -5.16
CA GLU A 214 4.66 26.17 -4.95
C GLU A 214 4.17 25.72 -3.56
N THR A 215 3.07 26.30 -3.07
CA THR A 215 2.50 25.87 -1.79
C THR A 215 1.73 24.57 -1.95
N LEU A 216 1.68 23.74 -0.89
CA LEU A 216 0.88 22.50 -0.89
C LEU A 216 -0.58 22.76 -1.26
N LYS A 217 -1.17 23.88 -0.80
CA LYS A 217 -2.52 24.29 -1.18
C LYS A 217 -2.66 24.54 -2.69
N GLN A 218 -1.67 25.21 -3.30
CA GLN A 218 -1.65 25.44 -4.75
C GLN A 218 -1.54 24.13 -5.53
N TYR A 219 -0.69 23.21 -5.07
CA TYR A 219 -0.53 21.89 -5.65
C TYR A 219 -1.86 21.09 -5.62
N ILE A 220 -2.53 21.01 -4.46
CA ILE A 220 -3.84 20.33 -4.33
C ILE A 220 -4.86 20.92 -5.32
N ILE A 221 -4.92 22.25 -5.41
CA ILE A 221 -5.83 22.94 -6.33
C ILE A 221 -5.49 22.58 -7.78
N SER A 222 -4.23 22.62 -8.17
CA SER A 222 -3.79 22.29 -9.54
C SER A 222 -4.16 20.87 -9.92
N ARG A 223 -3.92 19.90 -9.02
CA ARG A 223 -4.29 18.50 -9.26
C ARG A 223 -5.81 18.31 -9.38
N LYS A 224 -6.61 18.99 -8.54
CA LYS A 224 -8.09 18.96 -8.66
C LYS A 224 -8.58 19.57 -9.97
N ILE A 225 -7.94 20.64 -10.46
CA ILE A 225 -8.29 21.25 -11.75
C ILE A 225 -7.92 20.32 -12.92
N GLU A 226 -6.77 19.65 -12.87
CA GLU A 226 -6.40 18.66 -13.89
C GLU A 226 -7.40 17.51 -13.96
N GLU A 227 -7.82 16.97 -12.81
CA GLU A 227 -8.84 15.92 -12.75
C GLU A 227 -10.22 16.45 -13.18
N ALA A 228 -10.57 17.70 -12.84
CA ALA A 228 -11.78 18.35 -13.35
C ALA A 228 -11.76 18.43 -14.89
N ASN A 229 -10.64 18.83 -15.49
CA ASN A 229 -10.50 18.88 -16.94
C ASN A 229 -10.75 17.50 -17.57
N ARG A 230 -10.14 16.43 -17.01
CA ARG A 230 -10.37 15.06 -17.48
C ARG A 230 -11.85 14.67 -17.40
N LEU A 231 -12.50 14.93 -16.27
CA LEU A 231 -13.94 14.62 -16.10
C LEU A 231 -14.83 15.44 -17.04
N LEU A 232 -14.48 16.70 -17.31
CA LEU A 232 -15.22 17.58 -18.22
C LEU A 232 -15.12 17.12 -19.69
N THR A 233 -13.99 16.53 -20.10
CA THR A 233 -13.75 16.07 -21.47
C THR A 233 -14.19 14.63 -21.71
N ASP A 234 -14.00 13.75 -20.72
CA ASP A 234 -14.16 12.30 -20.89
C ASP A 234 -15.53 11.79 -20.45
N THR A 235 -16.35 12.67 -19.82
CA THR A 235 -17.65 12.26 -19.26
C THR A 235 -18.74 13.32 -19.48
N ASN A 236 -20.01 12.86 -19.44
CA ASN A 236 -21.19 13.72 -19.51
C ASN A 236 -21.79 14.06 -18.12
N ILE A 237 -21.08 13.78 -17.03
CA ILE A 237 -21.59 14.09 -15.68
C ILE A 237 -21.70 15.61 -15.49
N SER A 238 -22.63 16.03 -14.66
CA SER A 238 -22.89 17.46 -14.44
C SER A 238 -21.73 18.16 -13.73
N ILE A 239 -21.57 19.46 -13.96
CA ILE A 239 -20.52 20.27 -13.30
C ILE A 239 -20.67 20.22 -11.78
N THR A 240 -21.90 20.14 -11.30
CA THR A 240 -22.21 20.01 -9.87
C THR A 240 -21.71 18.67 -9.33
N GLU A 241 -21.92 17.58 -10.04
CA GLU A 241 -21.39 16.26 -9.66
C GLU A 241 -19.86 16.23 -9.69
N ILE A 242 -19.23 16.85 -10.71
CA ILE A 242 -17.76 16.98 -10.75
C ILE A 242 -17.23 17.68 -9.50
N ALA A 243 -17.88 18.78 -9.07
CA ALA A 243 -17.49 19.48 -7.85
C ALA A 243 -17.56 18.56 -6.62
N TYR A 244 -18.63 17.79 -6.46
CA TYR A 244 -18.79 16.84 -5.35
C TYR A 244 -17.79 15.68 -5.43
N ILE A 245 -17.58 15.09 -6.61
CA ILE A 245 -16.57 14.04 -6.83
C ILE A 245 -15.20 14.53 -6.40
N LEU A 246 -14.87 15.79 -6.68
CA LEU A 246 -13.58 16.38 -6.27
C LEU A 246 -13.56 16.85 -4.81
N GLY A 247 -14.56 16.51 -4.00
CA GLY A 247 -14.62 16.81 -2.58
C GLY A 247 -14.89 18.28 -2.25
N TYR A 248 -15.54 19.04 -3.14
CA TYR A 248 -16.03 20.37 -2.82
C TYR A 248 -17.42 20.27 -2.22
N SER A 249 -17.64 20.90 -1.08
CA SER A 249 -18.96 20.99 -0.43
C SER A 249 -19.89 22.00 -1.09
N ASP A 250 -19.34 22.90 -1.91
CA ASP A 250 -20.07 23.97 -2.59
C ASP A 250 -19.60 24.11 -4.03
N ASN A 251 -20.53 23.92 -4.95
CA ASN A 251 -20.35 24.04 -6.39
C ASN A 251 -19.92 25.47 -6.80
N HIS A 252 -20.44 26.52 -6.16
CA HIS A 252 -20.05 27.89 -6.49
C HIS A 252 -18.58 28.16 -6.19
N ASN A 253 -18.07 27.62 -5.09
CA ASN A 253 -16.66 27.73 -4.73
C ASN A 253 -15.78 27.01 -5.76
N PHE A 254 -16.18 25.84 -6.21
CA PHE A 254 -15.49 25.12 -7.29
C PHE A 254 -15.45 25.95 -8.57
N MET A 255 -16.60 26.44 -9.06
CA MET A 255 -16.68 27.21 -10.31
C MET A 255 -15.82 28.49 -10.27
N LYS A 256 -15.87 29.24 -9.15
CA LYS A 256 -15.03 30.45 -8.98
C LYS A 256 -13.54 30.09 -9.01
N LEU A 257 -13.16 29.05 -8.30
CA LEU A 257 -11.75 28.59 -8.25
C LEU A 257 -11.27 28.11 -9.61
N TYR A 258 -12.10 27.31 -10.29
CA TYR A 258 -11.82 26.80 -11.62
C TYR A 258 -11.58 27.96 -12.61
N LYS A 259 -12.54 28.91 -12.70
CA LYS A 259 -12.40 30.11 -13.57
C LYS A 259 -11.17 30.94 -13.23
N LYS A 260 -10.86 31.11 -11.94
CA LYS A 260 -9.66 31.83 -11.50
C LYS A 260 -8.37 31.13 -11.96
N LYS A 261 -8.35 29.81 -12.03
CA LYS A 261 -7.16 29.02 -12.37
C LYS A 261 -6.97 28.81 -13.88
N THR A 262 -8.08 28.62 -14.61
CA THR A 262 -8.05 28.26 -16.05
C THR A 262 -8.38 29.45 -16.98
N GLY A 263 -8.92 30.53 -16.44
CA GLY A 263 -9.37 31.71 -17.21
C GLY A 263 -10.79 31.56 -17.77
N MET A 264 -11.40 30.36 -17.73
CA MET A 264 -12.75 30.08 -18.25
C MET A 264 -13.57 29.26 -17.24
N SER A 265 -14.89 29.31 -17.36
CA SER A 265 -15.78 28.47 -16.55
C SER A 265 -15.70 26.99 -16.96
N PRO A 266 -16.08 26.05 -16.09
CA PRO A 266 -16.14 24.62 -16.47
C PRO A 266 -17.06 24.36 -17.68
N SER A 267 -18.16 25.10 -17.81
CA SER A 267 -19.07 24.99 -18.97
C SER A 267 -18.42 25.46 -20.27
N GLU A 268 -17.74 26.61 -20.22
CA GLU A 268 -16.99 27.12 -21.38
C GLU A 268 -15.88 26.16 -21.79
N TYR A 269 -15.20 25.54 -20.82
CA TYR A 269 -14.17 24.55 -21.07
C TYR A 269 -14.76 23.32 -21.77
N ARG A 270 -15.83 22.71 -21.24
CA ARG A 270 -16.51 21.56 -21.83
C ARG A 270 -16.93 21.87 -23.27
N ASN A 271 -17.64 22.97 -23.51
CA ASN A 271 -18.11 23.36 -24.83
C ASN A 271 -16.99 23.63 -25.85
N ALA A 272 -15.83 24.06 -25.37
CA ALA A 272 -14.66 24.27 -26.23
C ALA A 272 -14.07 22.95 -26.73
N PHE A 273 -14.19 21.86 -25.97
CA PHE A 273 -13.75 20.52 -26.37
C PHE A 273 -14.78 19.80 -27.25
N ASP A 274 -16.09 19.91 -26.96
CA ASP A 274 -17.15 19.33 -27.78
C ASP A 274 -17.10 19.81 -29.25
N LYS A 275 -16.63 21.02 -29.47
CA LYS A 275 -16.45 21.59 -30.84
C LYS A 275 -15.22 21.07 -31.58
N ARG A 276 -14.34 20.29 -30.94
CA ARG A 276 -13.14 19.72 -31.59
C ARG A 276 -13.37 18.28 -32.08
N VAL A 277 -14.50 17.67 -31.76
CA VAL A 277 -14.85 16.27 -32.12
C VAL A 277 -15.79 16.20 -33.34
N LEU A 278 -16.16 17.33 -33.90
CA LEU A 278 -16.90 17.47 -35.18
C LEU A 278 -15.98 18.05 -36.24
#